data_446ec673ac48e833528df90e9f9e02dc
#
_entry.id   446ec673ac48e833528df90e9f9e02dc
#
_cell.length_a   1.000
_cell.length_b   1.000
_cell.length_c   1.000
_cell.angle_alpha   90.00
_cell.angle_beta   90.00
_cell.angle_gamma   90.00
#
_symmetry.space_group_name_H-M   'P 1'
#
loop_
_entity.id
_entity.type
_entity.pdbx_description
1 polymer ?
#
loop_
_entity_poly.entity_id
_entity_poly.type
_entity_poly.pdbx_seq_one_letter_code
_entity_poly.pdbx_strand_id
1 'polypeptide(L)'
;YRARSAFTLAYRNIRFKGTGGGSEPEGSVDLGQVPFDRLAAYDARHFPAPRPRFLAAWIRQKGTCGRAVLDDNGMITGYGVIRKCRSGYKFGPLFADTPEIAEEIFLTLSAQVPGEAICLDTPEPNAEAVALARRHGMVAVFETARIYTKAIPDLPLAEIFGVTSFEVG
;
A
#
# COMPACT_ATOMS: atom_id res chain seq x y z
N TYR A 1 -3.14 -13.64 -25.41
CA TYR A 1 -2.43 -14.20 -24.23
C TYR A 1 -3.31 -15.24 -23.50
N ARG A 2 -4.64 -15.01 -23.40
CA ARG A 2 -5.57 -15.95 -22.73
C ARG A 2 -5.66 -17.34 -23.36
N ALA A 3 -5.42 -17.49 -24.64
CA ALA A 3 -5.64 -18.75 -25.35
C ALA A 3 -4.43 -19.71 -25.38
N ARG A 4 -3.26 -19.30 -24.90
CA ARG A 4 -2.02 -20.08 -24.95
C ARG A 4 -1.26 -20.21 -23.63
N SER A 5 -1.66 -19.52 -22.56
CA SER A 5 -1.03 -19.60 -21.26
C SER A 5 -2.04 -20.00 -20.19
N ALA A 6 -1.64 -20.86 -19.26
CA ALA A 6 -2.46 -21.29 -18.11
C ALA A 6 -2.70 -20.15 -17.09
N PHE A 7 -2.61 -18.88 -17.52
CA PHE A 7 -2.79 -17.72 -16.65
C PHE A 7 -4.23 -17.22 -16.66
N THR A 8 -4.78 -16.98 -15.47
CA THR A 8 -6.07 -16.33 -15.26
C THR A 8 -5.84 -14.88 -14.84
N LEU A 9 -6.46 -13.95 -15.56
CA LEU A 9 -6.50 -12.54 -15.17
C LEU A 9 -7.41 -12.38 -13.95
N ALA A 10 -6.87 -11.84 -12.86
CA ALA A 10 -7.64 -11.50 -11.67
C ALA A 10 -8.20 -10.06 -11.78
N TYR A 11 -7.32 -9.07 -11.85
CA TYR A 11 -7.67 -7.66 -11.93
C TYR A 11 -6.49 -6.85 -12.47
N ARG A 12 -6.71 -5.55 -12.69
CA ARG A 12 -5.63 -4.60 -13.01
C ARG A 12 -5.18 -3.85 -11.76
N ASN A 13 -3.90 -3.50 -11.73
CA ASN A 13 -3.39 -2.48 -10.82
C ASN A 13 -3.11 -1.21 -11.61
N ILE A 14 -3.47 -0.06 -11.04
CA ILE A 14 -3.27 1.26 -11.65
C ILE A 14 -2.21 1.99 -10.85
N ARG A 15 -1.16 2.48 -11.53
CA ARG A 15 -0.21 3.41 -10.95
C ARG A 15 -0.71 4.83 -11.07
N PHE A 16 -0.92 5.47 -9.94
CA PHE A 16 -1.17 6.88 -9.83
C PHE A 16 0.12 7.62 -9.47
N LYS A 17 0.31 8.82 -10.06
CA LYS A 17 1.44 9.71 -9.78
C LYS A 17 0.92 11.06 -9.32
N GLY A 18 1.54 11.60 -8.29
CA GLY A 18 1.23 12.92 -7.73
C GLY A 18 2.47 13.57 -7.12
N THR A 19 2.25 14.54 -6.24
CA THR A 19 3.29 15.27 -5.52
C THR A 19 3.05 15.14 -4.02
N GLY A 20 4.11 14.84 -3.27
CA GLY A 20 4.08 14.75 -1.82
C GLY A 20 3.95 16.13 -1.16
N GLY A 21 3.55 16.13 0.10
CA GLY A 21 3.32 17.33 0.90
C GLY A 21 1.95 17.31 1.55
N GLY A 22 1.52 18.47 2.06
CA GLY A 22 0.28 18.62 2.80
C GLY A 22 0.51 18.66 4.31
N SER A 23 -0.59 18.73 5.08
CA SER A 23 -0.56 18.70 6.53
C SER A 23 -0.53 17.26 7.04
N GLU A 24 0.29 17.02 8.06
CA GLU A 24 0.34 15.72 8.75
C GLU A 24 -0.83 15.64 9.76
N PRO A 25 -1.77 14.68 9.61
CA PRO A 25 -2.80 14.47 10.63
C PRO A 25 -2.19 13.85 11.90
N GLU A 26 -2.85 14.08 13.03
CA GLU A 26 -2.55 13.42 14.30
C GLU A 26 -3.29 12.08 14.36
N GLY A 27 -2.67 11.02 14.89
CA GLY A 27 -3.32 9.73 15.13
C GLY A 27 -2.51 8.53 14.69
N SER A 28 -1.65 8.67 13.69
CA SER A 28 -0.74 7.59 13.30
C SER A 28 0.53 7.58 14.14
N VAL A 29 1.09 6.39 14.35
CA VAL A 29 2.35 6.18 15.06
C VAL A 29 3.44 5.73 14.09
N ASP A 30 4.70 5.97 14.45
CA ASP A 30 5.84 5.42 13.72
C ASP A 30 5.80 3.88 13.74
N LEU A 31 6.03 3.27 12.59
CA LEU A 31 5.97 1.81 12.46
C LEU A 31 6.99 1.08 13.34
N GLY A 32 8.10 1.75 13.67
CA GLY A 32 9.10 1.24 14.62
C GLY A 32 8.62 1.12 16.07
N GLN A 33 7.52 1.79 16.43
CA GLN A 33 6.89 1.70 17.75
C GLN A 33 5.90 0.52 17.87
N VAL A 34 5.57 -0.10 16.74
CA VAL A 34 4.62 -1.24 16.70
C VAL A 34 5.40 -2.53 16.87
N PRO A 35 4.97 -3.45 17.77
CA PRO A 35 5.56 -4.78 17.87
C PRO A 35 5.51 -5.51 16.53
N PHE A 36 6.66 -6.02 16.08
CA PHE A 36 6.80 -6.59 14.73
C PHE A 36 5.90 -7.80 14.49
N ASP A 37 5.65 -8.62 15.50
CA ASP A 37 4.74 -9.77 15.45
C ASP A 37 3.30 -9.33 15.12
N ARG A 38 2.84 -8.22 15.71
CA ARG A 38 1.53 -7.63 15.39
C ARG A 38 1.47 -7.09 13.96
N LEU A 39 2.53 -6.41 13.52
CA LEU A 39 2.62 -5.94 12.14
C LEU A 39 2.61 -7.09 11.15
N ALA A 40 3.40 -8.15 11.40
CA ALA A 40 3.47 -9.31 10.54
C ALA A 40 2.14 -10.07 10.48
N ALA A 41 1.40 -10.15 11.60
CA ALA A 41 0.06 -10.75 11.64
C ALA A 41 -0.95 -9.93 10.83
N TYR A 42 -0.90 -8.60 10.91
CA TYR A 42 -1.76 -7.72 10.12
C TYR A 42 -1.43 -7.82 8.61
N ASP A 43 -0.15 -7.74 8.23
CA ASP A 43 0.30 -7.89 6.84
C ASP A 43 -0.14 -9.21 6.21
N ALA A 44 -0.09 -10.30 6.99
CA ALA A 44 -0.45 -11.64 6.52
C ALA A 44 -1.92 -11.77 6.08
N ARG A 45 -2.83 -10.89 6.53
CA ARG A 45 -4.22 -10.85 6.08
C ARG A 45 -4.36 -10.33 4.64
N HIS A 46 -3.40 -9.55 4.17
CA HIS A 46 -3.44 -8.82 2.90
C HIS A 46 -2.54 -9.40 1.82
N PHE A 47 -1.89 -10.53 2.10
CA PHE A 47 -0.99 -11.18 1.17
C PHE A 47 -1.26 -12.71 1.14
N PRO A 48 -1.07 -13.39 0.00
CA PRO A 48 -1.42 -14.82 -0.14
C PRO A 48 -0.73 -15.77 0.84
N ALA A 49 0.39 -15.34 1.43
CA ALA A 49 1.14 -16.13 2.42
C ALA A 49 1.86 -15.22 3.41
N PRO A 50 2.05 -15.65 4.69
CA PRO A 50 2.88 -14.91 5.64
C PRO A 50 4.29 -14.67 5.10
N ARG A 51 4.78 -13.43 5.23
CA ARG A 51 6.09 -13.02 4.69
C ARG A 51 6.95 -12.21 5.69
N PRO A 52 7.10 -12.67 6.95
CA PRO A 52 7.74 -11.86 8.00
C PRO A 52 9.19 -11.48 7.69
N ARG A 53 9.97 -12.37 7.07
CA ARG A 53 11.36 -12.05 6.67
C ARG A 53 11.43 -10.95 5.60
N PHE A 54 10.55 -11.03 4.61
CA PHE A 54 10.44 -10.01 3.58
C PHE A 54 10.00 -8.67 4.19
N LEU A 55 8.94 -8.68 5.00
CA LEU A 55 8.42 -7.49 5.66
C LEU A 55 9.46 -6.81 6.53
N ALA A 56 10.21 -7.57 7.35
CA ALA A 56 11.27 -7.04 8.18
C ALA A 56 12.38 -6.33 7.37
N ALA A 57 12.77 -6.91 6.24
CA ALA A 57 13.74 -6.29 5.33
C ALA A 57 13.15 -5.06 4.63
N TRP A 58 11.88 -5.14 4.21
CA TRP A 58 11.19 -4.10 3.47
C TRP A 58 11.07 -2.79 4.24
N ILE A 59 10.61 -2.86 5.49
CA ILE A 59 10.40 -1.68 6.34
C ILE A 59 11.69 -1.04 6.86
N ARG A 60 12.82 -1.75 6.76
CA ARG A 60 14.16 -1.28 7.21
C ARG A 60 15.03 -0.73 6.08
N GLN A 61 14.54 -0.68 4.85
CA GLN A 61 15.31 -0.13 3.74
C GLN A 61 15.66 1.35 3.99
N LYS A 62 16.85 1.75 3.57
CA LYS A 62 17.26 3.16 3.66
C LYS A 62 16.32 4.06 2.85
N GLY A 63 15.88 5.15 3.45
CA GLY A 63 14.94 6.08 2.81
C GLY A 63 13.49 5.59 2.83
N THR A 64 13.17 4.68 3.76
CA THR A 64 11.82 4.20 4.02
C THR A 64 11.25 4.88 5.27
N CYS A 65 10.00 5.30 5.20
CA CYS A 65 9.20 5.75 6.34
C CYS A 65 7.93 4.90 6.39
N GLY A 66 7.56 4.45 7.59
CA GLY A 66 6.36 3.66 7.81
C GLY A 66 5.51 4.24 8.94
N ARG A 67 4.19 4.17 8.76
CA ARG A 67 3.19 4.63 9.74
C ARG A 67 2.12 3.57 9.94
N ALA A 68 1.57 3.52 11.15
CA ALA A 68 0.44 2.67 11.48
C ALA A 68 -0.63 3.47 12.24
N VAL A 69 -1.88 3.08 12.08
CA VAL A 69 -3.00 3.54 12.92
C VAL A 69 -3.41 2.37 13.82
N LEU A 70 -3.60 2.68 15.08
CA LEU A 70 -4.00 1.72 16.11
C LEU A 70 -5.39 2.06 16.63
N ASP A 71 -6.17 1.05 16.99
CA ASP A 71 -7.41 1.22 17.74
C ASP A 71 -7.15 1.49 19.22
N ASP A 72 -8.21 1.72 19.99
CA ASP A 72 -8.16 2.00 21.43
C ASP A 72 -7.54 0.84 22.25
N ASN A 73 -7.48 -0.37 21.69
CA ASN A 73 -6.88 -1.54 22.29
C ASN A 73 -5.41 -1.74 21.85
N GLY A 74 -4.87 -0.81 21.03
CA GLY A 74 -3.52 -0.88 20.48
C GLY A 74 -3.36 -1.92 19.36
N MET A 75 -4.46 -2.34 18.73
CA MET A 75 -4.43 -3.23 17.57
C MET A 75 -4.28 -2.41 16.28
N ILE A 76 -3.52 -2.93 15.33
CA ILE A 76 -3.31 -2.28 14.04
C ILE A 76 -4.62 -2.33 13.24
N THR A 77 -5.08 -1.18 12.77
CA THR A 77 -6.23 -1.00 11.87
C THR A 77 -5.81 -0.53 10.48
N GLY A 78 -4.55 -0.17 10.32
CA GLY A 78 -3.94 0.14 9.04
C GLY A 78 -2.45 0.41 9.19
N TYR A 79 -1.70 0.17 8.13
CA TYR A 79 -0.32 0.61 8.03
C TYR A 79 0.07 0.90 6.58
N GLY A 80 1.04 1.75 6.44
CA GLY A 80 1.60 2.07 5.14
C GLY A 80 3.10 2.36 5.22
N VAL A 81 3.74 2.22 4.09
CA VAL A 81 5.15 2.49 3.91
C VAL A 81 5.34 3.36 2.68
N ILE A 82 6.14 4.41 2.81
CA ILE A 82 6.66 5.16 1.66
C ILE A 82 8.17 4.95 1.60
N ARG A 83 8.68 4.69 0.42
CA ARG A 83 10.11 4.42 0.21
C ARG A 83 10.67 5.23 -0.94
N LYS A 84 11.94 5.62 -0.82
CA LYS A 84 12.68 6.28 -1.89
C LYS A 84 12.88 5.30 -3.05
N CYS A 85 12.63 5.78 -4.26
CA CYS A 85 12.88 5.07 -5.50
C CYS A 85 13.98 5.77 -6.31
N ARG A 86 14.30 5.23 -7.47
CA ARG A 86 15.24 5.87 -8.40
C ARG A 86 14.79 7.29 -8.79
N SER A 87 13.48 7.50 -8.88
CA SER A 87 12.87 8.80 -9.12
C SER A 87 11.67 8.98 -8.21
N GLY A 88 11.78 9.90 -7.24
CA GLY A 88 10.74 10.18 -6.26
C GLY A 88 10.53 9.07 -5.23
N TYR A 89 9.32 8.94 -4.76
CA TYR A 89 8.92 8.01 -3.69
C TYR A 89 7.73 7.16 -4.13
N LYS A 90 7.57 6.01 -3.49
CA LYS A 90 6.48 5.09 -3.77
C LYS A 90 5.85 4.58 -2.48
N PHE A 91 4.53 4.67 -2.42
CA PHE A 91 3.74 3.96 -1.42
C PHE A 91 3.73 2.47 -1.72
N GLY A 92 3.90 1.66 -0.69
CA GLY A 92 3.80 0.22 -0.82
C GLY A 92 4.39 -0.53 0.39
N PRO A 93 3.52 -1.26 1.13
CA PRO A 93 2.07 -1.32 0.98
C PRO A 93 1.34 -0.12 1.60
N LEU A 94 0.04 -0.01 1.33
CA LEU A 94 -0.93 0.80 2.05
C LEU A 94 -2.17 -0.06 2.29
N PHE A 95 -2.28 -0.63 3.49
CA PHE A 95 -3.38 -1.48 3.91
C PHE A 95 -4.15 -0.80 5.05
N ALA A 96 -5.46 -0.83 5.01
CA ALA A 96 -6.29 -0.20 6.02
C ALA A 96 -7.69 -0.85 6.09
N ASP A 97 -8.21 -0.96 7.29
CA ASP A 97 -9.55 -1.53 7.53
C ASP A 97 -10.66 -0.62 6.99
N THR A 98 -10.40 0.70 6.88
CA THR A 98 -11.35 1.69 6.33
C THR A 98 -10.67 2.72 5.42
N PRO A 99 -11.44 3.40 4.54
CA PRO A 99 -10.92 4.49 3.69
C PRO A 99 -10.35 5.66 4.48
N GLU A 100 -10.93 6.00 5.64
CA GLU A 100 -10.50 7.11 6.49
C GLU A 100 -9.11 6.83 7.06
N ILE A 101 -8.85 5.59 7.50
CA ILE A 101 -7.54 5.15 8.00
C ILE A 101 -6.51 5.18 6.88
N ALA A 102 -6.89 4.72 5.67
CA ALA A 102 -6.01 4.78 4.51
C ALA A 102 -5.63 6.21 4.15
N GLU A 103 -6.59 7.14 4.21
CA GLU A 103 -6.37 8.57 3.94
C GLU A 103 -5.44 9.20 4.98
N GLU A 104 -5.63 8.89 6.26
CA GLU A 104 -4.76 9.37 7.34
C GLU A 104 -3.31 8.93 7.13
N ILE A 105 -3.09 7.65 6.85
CA ILE A 105 -1.74 7.13 6.58
C ILE A 105 -1.15 7.76 5.31
N PHE A 106 -1.94 7.89 4.25
CA PHE A 106 -1.51 8.52 2.99
C PHE A 106 -1.06 9.96 3.22
N LEU A 107 -1.83 10.76 3.93
CA LEU A 107 -1.51 12.16 4.25
C LEU A 107 -0.25 12.26 5.10
N THR A 108 -0.16 11.47 6.18
CA THR A 108 1.01 11.46 7.06
C THR A 108 2.30 11.13 6.30
N LEU A 109 2.26 10.10 5.45
CA LEU A 109 3.43 9.70 4.66
C LEU A 109 3.75 10.71 3.54
N SER A 110 2.74 11.31 2.90
CA SER A 110 2.93 12.35 1.89
C SER A 110 3.60 13.60 2.47
N ALA A 111 3.25 13.98 3.70
CA ALA A 111 3.83 15.10 4.40
C ALA A 111 5.32 14.95 4.68
N GLN A 112 5.85 13.72 4.73
CA GLN A 112 7.28 13.45 4.94
C GLN A 112 8.14 13.75 3.71
N VAL A 113 7.53 13.93 2.54
CA VAL A 113 8.25 14.10 1.26
C VAL A 113 7.69 15.27 0.45
N PRO A 114 7.70 16.49 1.02
CA PRO A 114 7.09 17.66 0.39
C PRO A 114 7.78 18.02 -0.93
N GLY A 115 6.98 18.24 -1.97
CA GLY A 115 7.45 18.61 -3.31
C GLY A 115 8.03 17.46 -4.13
N GLU A 116 8.21 16.28 -3.55
CA GLU A 116 8.72 15.11 -4.24
C GLU A 116 7.64 14.40 -5.05
N ALA A 117 8.03 13.79 -6.16
CA ALA A 117 7.12 12.93 -6.92
C ALA A 117 6.78 11.69 -6.09
N ILE A 118 5.49 11.37 -6.00
CA ILE A 118 5.00 10.17 -5.31
C ILE A 118 4.20 9.28 -6.27
N CYS A 119 4.28 7.97 -6.07
CA CYS A 119 3.46 6.99 -6.79
C CYS A 119 2.70 6.11 -5.80
N LEU A 120 1.47 5.75 -6.17
CA LEU A 120 0.61 4.80 -5.47
C LEU A 120 0.08 3.78 -6.49
N ASP A 121 0.29 2.50 -6.23
CA ASP A 121 -0.17 1.40 -7.08
C ASP A 121 -1.42 0.77 -6.46
N THR A 122 -2.59 1.02 -7.01
CA THR A 122 -3.88 0.57 -6.46
C THR A 122 -4.46 -0.60 -7.24
N PRO A 123 -5.09 -1.59 -6.57
CA PRO A 123 -5.94 -2.56 -7.26
C PRO A 123 -7.19 -1.84 -7.80
N GLU A 124 -7.46 -1.97 -9.09
CA GLU A 124 -8.62 -1.34 -9.75
C GLU A 124 -9.97 -1.69 -9.08
N PRO A 125 -10.21 -2.94 -8.61
CA PRO A 125 -11.46 -3.29 -7.94
C PRO A 125 -11.72 -2.54 -6.62
N ASN A 126 -10.69 -1.97 -5.98
CA ASN A 126 -10.88 -1.12 -4.81
C ASN A 126 -11.21 0.31 -5.25
N ALA A 127 -12.51 0.62 -5.39
CA ALA A 127 -12.99 1.93 -5.81
C ALA A 127 -12.57 3.06 -4.85
N GLU A 128 -12.50 2.77 -3.54
CA GLU A 128 -12.07 3.75 -2.54
C GLU A 128 -10.58 4.09 -2.65
N ALA A 129 -9.74 3.12 -3.01
CA ALA A 129 -8.32 3.37 -3.29
C ALA A 129 -8.12 4.26 -4.53
N VAL A 130 -8.90 4.03 -5.57
CA VAL A 130 -8.91 4.88 -6.78
C VAL A 130 -9.41 6.28 -6.44
N ALA A 131 -10.47 6.38 -5.62
CA ALA A 131 -11.02 7.65 -5.16
C ALA A 131 -10.02 8.43 -4.30
N LEU A 132 -9.30 7.75 -3.38
CA LEU A 132 -8.22 8.34 -2.59
C LEU A 132 -7.17 9.03 -3.49
N ALA A 133 -6.63 8.30 -4.46
CA ALA A 133 -5.65 8.85 -5.38
C ALA A 133 -6.17 10.08 -6.12
N ARG A 134 -7.40 10.03 -6.63
CA ARG A 134 -8.03 11.12 -7.38
C ARG A 134 -8.31 12.35 -6.50
N ARG A 135 -8.79 12.16 -5.26
CA ARG A 135 -9.02 13.27 -4.31
C ARG A 135 -7.74 14.06 -4.04
N HIS A 136 -6.59 13.39 -4.05
CA HIS A 136 -5.28 14.03 -3.86
C HIS A 136 -4.60 14.44 -5.18
N GLY A 137 -5.37 14.60 -6.25
CA GLY A 137 -4.89 15.13 -7.53
C GLY A 137 -3.92 14.24 -8.27
N MET A 138 -3.82 12.95 -7.89
CA MET A 138 -2.96 12.02 -8.58
C MET A 138 -3.58 11.58 -9.92
N VAL A 139 -2.73 11.37 -10.92
CA VAL A 139 -3.12 10.95 -12.27
C VAL A 139 -2.65 9.54 -12.57
N ALA A 140 -3.46 8.76 -13.25
CA ALA A 140 -3.10 7.43 -13.71
C ALA A 140 -2.03 7.52 -14.82
N VAL A 141 -0.91 6.84 -14.64
CA VAL A 141 0.23 6.88 -15.57
C VAL A 141 0.63 5.52 -16.13
N PHE A 142 0.23 4.44 -15.48
CA PHE A 142 0.61 3.08 -15.89
C PHE A 142 -0.36 2.05 -15.31
N GLU A 143 -0.51 0.92 -16.01
CA GLU A 143 -1.34 -0.19 -15.56
C GLU A 143 -0.59 -1.51 -15.69
N THR A 144 -0.88 -2.47 -14.80
CA THR A 144 -0.44 -3.85 -14.89
C THR A 144 -1.61 -4.81 -14.72
N ALA A 145 -1.49 -6.00 -15.30
CA ALA A 145 -2.45 -7.08 -15.10
C ALA A 145 -1.96 -8.01 -13.97
N ARG A 146 -2.79 -8.23 -12.97
CA ARG A 146 -2.57 -9.28 -11.96
C ARG A 146 -3.07 -10.59 -12.52
N ILE A 147 -2.16 -11.54 -12.70
CA ILE A 147 -2.45 -12.85 -13.29
C ILE A 147 -1.95 -13.97 -12.39
N TYR A 148 -2.65 -15.09 -12.38
CA TYR A 148 -2.30 -16.29 -11.60
C TYR A 148 -2.32 -17.55 -12.49
N THR A 149 -1.42 -18.48 -12.21
CA THR A 149 -1.37 -19.80 -12.85
C THR A 149 -2.22 -20.84 -12.12
N LYS A 150 -2.70 -20.52 -10.94
CA LYS A 150 -3.58 -21.33 -10.09
C LYS A 150 -4.81 -20.53 -9.69
N ALA A 151 -5.55 -20.99 -8.70
CA ALA A 151 -6.70 -20.25 -8.17
C ALA A 151 -6.28 -18.85 -7.72
N ILE A 152 -7.14 -17.87 -7.97
CA ILE A 152 -6.98 -16.50 -7.51
C ILE A 152 -7.09 -16.51 -5.98
N PRO A 153 -6.09 -16.00 -5.23
CA PRO A 153 -6.17 -15.90 -3.78
C PRO A 153 -7.37 -15.04 -3.36
N ASP A 154 -8.06 -15.49 -2.32
CA ASP A 154 -9.10 -14.68 -1.67
C ASP A 154 -8.41 -13.66 -0.73
N LEU A 155 -8.35 -12.41 -1.16
CA LEU A 155 -7.75 -11.31 -0.43
C LEU A 155 -8.79 -10.21 -0.18
N PRO A 156 -8.70 -9.50 0.96
CA PRO A 156 -9.60 -8.39 1.27
C PRO A 156 -9.25 -7.16 0.42
N LEU A 157 -9.59 -7.18 -0.88
CA LEU A 157 -9.22 -6.12 -1.82
C LEU A 157 -9.72 -4.73 -1.38
N ALA A 158 -10.83 -4.65 -0.65
CA ALA A 158 -11.35 -3.41 -0.10
C ALA A 158 -10.43 -2.77 0.97
N GLU A 159 -9.54 -3.55 1.59
CA GLU A 159 -8.55 -3.11 2.57
C GLU A 159 -7.18 -2.83 1.94
N ILE A 160 -6.99 -3.12 0.64
CA ILE A 160 -5.74 -2.91 -0.08
C ILE A 160 -5.84 -1.61 -0.88
N PHE A 161 -5.32 -0.52 -0.34
CA PHE A 161 -5.28 0.80 -1.00
C PHE A 161 -4.02 0.98 -1.85
N GLY A 162 -2.94 0.31 -1.49
CA GLY A 162 -1.70 0.27 -2.26
C GLY A 162 -1.04 -1.09 -2.15
N VAL A 163 -0.70 -1.71 -3.28
CA VAL A 163 0.07 -2.96 -3.29
C VAL A 163 1.52 -2.69 -2.89
N THR A 164 2.21 -3.70 -2.37
CA THR A 164 3.60 -3.57 -1.92
C THR A 164 4.52 -3.11 -3.06
N SER A 165 4.45 -3.79 -4.19
CA SER A 165 5.00 -3.38 -5.48
C SER A 165 4.39 -4.24 -6.60
N PHE A 166 4.56 -3.82 -7.86
CA PHE A 166 4.07 -4.62 -8.98
C PHE A 166 4.78 -5.98 -9.12
N GLU A 167 6.00 -6.08 -8.60
CA GLU A 167 6.83 -7.28 -8.71
C GLU A 167 6.48 -8.33 -7.64
N VAL A 168 6.01 -7.88 -6.47
CA VAL A 168 5.77 -8.78 -5.32
C VAL A 168 4.32 -8.79 -4.84
N GLY A 169 3.49 -7.94 -5.38
CA GLY A 169 2.06 -7.88 -5.03
C GLY A 169 1.69 -6.99 -3.87
#